data_e7324a3bcc30aa23b781398514ffdbb7
#
_entry.id   e7324a3bcc30aa23b781398514ffdbb7
#
_cell.length_a   1.000
_cell.length_b   1.000
_cell.length_c   1.000
_cell.angle_alpha   90.00
_cell.angle_beta   90.00
_cell.angle_gamma   90.00
#
_symmetry.space_group_name_H-M   'P 1'
#
loop_
_entity.id
_entity.type
_entity.pdbx_description
1 polymer ?
#
loop_
_entity_poly.entity_id
_entity_poly.type
_entity_poly.pdbx_seq_one_letter_code
_entity_poly.pdbx_strand_id
1 'polypeptide(L)'
;MRKSTLLGTLTAGLFTSVMTGSASANDALSIGYAGAGIGAGLAIIGAGIGIGLIGGKAVEAIARQPEASGKITTPMLLTAAFVEGVCLIALVVTILIILK
;
A
#
# COMPACT_ATOMS: atom_id res chain seq x y z
N MET A 1 -26.55 -22.60 10.82
CA MET A 1 -25.42 -22.66 11.75
C MET A 1 -24.19 -23.39 11.21
N ARG A 2 -24.35 -24.45 10.47
CA ARG A 2 -23.23 -25.29 9.97
C ARG A 2 -22.35 -24.65 8.87
N LYS A 3 -22.89 -23.74 8.05
CA LYS A 3 -22.13 -23.11 6.94
C LYS A 3 -21.20 -22.00 7.40
N SER A 4 -21.56 -21.25 8.42
CA SER A 4 -20.73 -20.17 8.96
C SER A 4 -19.55 -20.68 9.78
N THR A 5 -19.70 -21.80 10.48
CA THR A 5 -18.61 -22.47 11.20
C THR A 5 -17.61 -23.12 10.25
N LEU A 6 -18.08 -23.71 9.13
CA LEU A 6 -17.21 -24.28 8.10
C LEU A 6 -16.37 -23.21 7.39
N LEU A 7 -16.95 -22.06 7.10
CA LEU A 7 -16.22 -20.93 6.46
C LEU A 7 -15.17 -20.36 7.42
N GLY A 8 -15.49 -20.22 8.69
CA GLY A 8 -14.56 -19.74 9.72
C GLY A 8 -13.39 -20.71 9.98
N THR A 9 -13.65 -22.02 9.95
CA THR A 9 -12.58 -23.02 10.11
C THR A 9 -11.70 -23.14 8.86
N LEU A 10 -12.26 -22.95 7.66
CA LEU A 10 -11.50 -22.92 6.41
C LEU A 10 -10.57 -21.68 6.32
N THR A 11 -11.07 -20.52 6.67
CA THR A 11 -10.26 -19.29 6.66
C THR A 11 -9.18 -19.31 7.75
N ALA A 12 -9.48 -19.78 8.95
CA ALA A 12 -8.50 -19.95 10.01
C ALA A 12 -7.45 -21.01 9.65
N GLY A 13 -7.86 -22.14 9.05
CA GLY A 13 -6.96 -23.19 8.59
C GLY A 13 -6.02 -22.76 7.48
N LEU A 14 -6.49 -21.96 6.53
CA LEU A 14 -5.65 -21.37 5.47
C LEU A 14 -4.66 -20.35 6.03
N PHE A 15 -5.08 -19.52 6.97
CA PHE A 15 -4.22 -18.53 7.60
C PHE A 15 -3.13 -19.19 8.48
N THR A 16 -3.48 -20.22 9.25
CA THR A 16 -2.51 -20.95 10.06
C THR A 16 -1.56 -21.80 9.22
N SER A 17 -1.99 -22.41 8.12
CA SER A 17 -1.08 -23.17 7.25
C SER A 17 -0.07 -22.30 6.52
N VAL A 18 -0.40 -21.05 6.23
CA VAL A 18 0.55 -20.06 5.69
C VAL A 18 1.59 -19.63 6.75
N MET A 19 1.21 -19.63 8.04
CA MET A 19 2.06 -19.16 9.12
C MET A 19 2.91 -20.25 9.80
N THR A 20 2.51 -21.54 9.72
CA THR A 20 3.14 -22.64 10.49
C THR A 20 3.76 -23.73 9.63
N GLY A 21 3.72 -23.61 8.30
CA GLY A 21 4.42 -24.54 7.41
C GLY A 21 5.91 -24.49 7.67
N SER A 22 6.53 -25.66 7.95
CA SER A 22 7.99 -25.80 7.94
C SER A 22 8.45 -25.47 6.51
N ALA A 23 8.88 -24.23 6.31
CA ALA A 23 9.24 -23.69 5.02
C ALA A 23 10.52 -24.39 4.53
N SER A 24 10.42 -25.13 3.44
CA SER A 24 11.58 -25.44 2.61
C SER A 24 12.16 -24.13 2.05
N ALA A 25 13.40 -24.13 1.56
CA ALA A 25 14.00 -22.93 0.99
C ALA A 25 13.11 -22.31 -0.12
N ASN A 26 12.39 -23.13 -0.90
CA ASN A 26 11.46 -22.68 -1.93
C ASN A 26 10.21 -22.04 -1.33
N ASP A 27 9.71 -22.52 -0.20
CA ASP A 27 8.56 -21.95 0.49
C ASP A 27 8.92 -20.60 1.13
N ALA A 28 10.11 -20.47 1.69
CA ALA A 28 10.63 -19.22 2.23
C ALA A 28 10.76 -18.14 1.13
N LEU A 29 11.25 -18.50 -0.05
CA LEU A 29 11.29 -17.62 -1.20
C LEU A 29 9.89 -17.20 -1.67
N SER A 30 8.95 -18.14 -1.74
CA SER A 30 7.56 -17.85 -2.16
C SER A 30 6.85 -16.91 -1.18
N ILE A 31 7.08 -17.08 0.13
CA ILE A 31 6.57 -16.17 1.17
C ILE A 31 7.22 -14.79 1.05
N GLY A 32 8.51 -14.71 0.75
CA GLY A 32 9.22 -13.48 0.51
C GLY A 32 8.65 -12.70 -0.67
N TYR A 33 8.39 -13.35 -1.78
CA TYR A 33 7.79 -12.73 -2.97
C TYR A 33 6.34 -12.29 -2.74
N ALA A 34 5.55 -13.10 -2.03
CA ALA A 34 4.19 -12.72 -1.64
C ALA A 34 4.20 -11.49 -0.72
N GLY A 35 5.10 -11.47 0.26
CA GLY A 35 5.29 -10.33 1.16
C GLY A 35 5.72 -9.06 0.43
N ALA A 36 6.63 -9.17 -0.53
CA ALA A 36 7.06 -8.07 -1.38
C ALA A 36 5.89 -7.50 -2.22
N GLY A 37 5.09 -8.38 -2.82
CA GLY A 37 3.91 -7.98 -3.60
C GLY A 37 2.86 -7.28 -2.75
N ILE A 38 2.55 -7.80 -1.57
CA ILE A 38 1.61 -7.18 -0.62
C ILE A 38 2.15 -5.83 -0.14
N GLY A 39 3.44 -5.76 0.21
CA GLY A 39 4.08 -4.52 0.63
C GLY A 39 4.04 -3.44 -0.44
N ALA A 40 4.35 -3.79 -1.69
CA ALA A 40 4.22 -2.90 -2.84
C ALA A 40 2.78 -2.40 -3.04
N GLY A 41 1.81 -3.31 -2.97
CA GLY A 41 0.39 -2.96 -3.10
C GLY A 41 -0.09 -2.00 -2.00
N LEU A 42 0.28 -2.24 -0.75
CA LEU A 42 -0.05 -1.37 0.37
C LEU A 42 0.60 0.01 0.26
N ALA A 43 1.86 0.07 -0.20
CA ALA A 43 2.55 1.33 -0.43
C ALA A 43 1.83 2.19 -1.48
N ILE A 44 1.42 1.58 -2.60
CA ILE A 44 0.68 2.26 -3.67
C ILE A 44 -0.69 2.73 -3.19
N ILE A 45 -1.43 1.88 -2.46
CA ILE A 45 -2.73 2.26 -1.88
C ILE A 45 -2.58 3.43 -0.92
N GLY A 46 -1.59 3.37 -0.02
CA GLY A 46 -1.32 4.44 0.94
C GLY A 46 -0.97 5.76 0.26
N ALA A 47 -0.07 5.72 -0.73
CA ALA A 47 0.29 6.88 -1.52
C ALA A 47 -0.91 7.46 -2.30
N GLY A 48 -1.71 6.61 -2.93
CA GLY A 48 -2.90 7.02 -3.68
C GLY A 48 -3.93 7.71 -2.79
N ILE A 49 -4.21 7.16 -1.62
CA ILE A 49 -5.11 7.79 -0.63
C ILE A 49 -4.52 9.13 -0.15
N GLY A 50 -3.22 9.17 0.19
CA GLY A 50 -2.56 10.38 0.65
C GLY A 50 -2.59 11.51 -0.39
N ILE A 51 -2.22 11.21 -1.62
CA ILE A 51 -2.26 12.18 -2.74
C ILE A 51 -3.70 12.60 -3.05
N GLY A 52 -4.65 11.67 -3.02
CA GLY A 52 -6.06 11.96 -3.22
C GLY A 52 -6.62 12.94 -2.19
N LEU A 53 -6.26 12.77 -0.91
CA LEU A 53 -6.66 13.69 0.16
C LEU A 53 -6.02 15.08 0.01
N ILE A 54 -4.74 15.13 -0.32
CA ILE A 54 -4.01 16.39 -0.57
C ILE A 54 -4.65 17.13 -1.74
N GLY A 55 -4.84 16.45 -2.87
CA GLY A 55 -5.43 17.03 -4.08
C GLY A 55 -6.88 17.48 -3.88
N GLY A 56 -7.69 16.65 -3.25
CA GLY A 56 -9.09 16.98 -2.95
C GLY A 56 -9.22 18.22 -2.07
N LYS A 57 -8.43 18.32 -1.02
CA LYS A 57 -8.42 19.49 -0.14
C LYS A 57 -7.89 20.75 -0.83
N ALA A 58 -6.88 20.61 -1.69
CA ALA A 58 -6.36 21.74 -2.45
C ALA A 58 -7.39 22.28 -3.46
N VAL A 59 -8.06 21.40 -4.19
CA VAL A 59 -9.11 21.79 -5.13
C VAL A 59 -10.28 22.47 -4.43
N GLU A 60 -10.71 21.95 -3.28
CA GLU A 60 -11.73 22.56 -2.44
C GLU A 60 -11.33 23.96 -1.96
N ALA A 61 -10.07 24.13 -1.53
CA ALA A 61 -9.55 25.41 -1.07
C ALA A 61 -9.46 26.43 -2.22
N ILE A 62 -9.01 26.02 -3.42
CA ILE A 62 -8.96 26.89 -4.61
C ILE A 62 -10.38 27.31 -5.04
N ALA A 63 -11.35 26.41 -4.95
CA ALA A 63 -12.75 26.73 -5.28
C ALA A 63 -13.32 27.82 -4.36
N ARG A 64 -12.87 27.86 -3.09
CA ARG A 64 -13.29 28.90 -2.14
C ARG A 64 -12.48 30.19 -2.26
N GLN A 65 -11.23 30.12 -2.66
CA GLN A 65 -10.30 31.25 -2.80
C GLN A 65 -9.49 31.15 -4.10
N PRO A 66 -10.09 31.45 -5.25
CA PRO A 66 -9.43 31.32 -6.55
C PRO A 66 -8.14 32.17 -6.67
N GLU A 67 -8.12 33.33 -6.04
CA GLU A 67 -6.96 34.24 -6.01
C GLU A 67 -5.74 33.66 -5.25
N ALA A 68 -5.97 32.67 -4.38
CA ALA A 68 -4.91 32.00 -3.62
C ALA A 68 -4.39 30.73 -4.33
N SER A 69 -4.85 30.42 -5.53
CA SER A 69 -4.53 29.17 -6.25
C SER A 69 -3.03 28.88 -6.33
N GLY A 70 -2.21 29.88 -6.66
CA GLY A 70 -0.76 29.71 -6.72
C GLY A 70 -0.11 29.37 -5.37
N LYS A 71 -0.63 29.93 -4.29
CA LYS A 71 -0.13 29.65 -2.92
C LYS A 71 -0.54 28.25 -2.44
N ILE A 72 -1.65 27.71 -2.95
CA ILE A 72 -2.17 26.39 -2.59
C ILE A 72 -1.50 25.31 -3.43
N THR A 73 -1.34 25.55 -4.74
CA THR A 73 -0.81 24.56 -5.68
C THR A 73 0.63 24.18 -5.38
N THR A 74 1.48 25.14 -5.02
CA THR A 74 2.90 24.87 -4.75
C THR A 74 3.11 23.90 -3.59
N PRO A 75 2.58 24.11 -2.38
CA PRO A 75 2.73 23.13 -1.29
C PRO A 75 1.99 21.84 -1.56
N MET A 76 0.88 21.87 -2.28
CA MET A 76 0.17 20.66 -2.72
C MET A 76 1.07 19.76 -3.58
N LEU A 77 1.70 20.30 -4.62
CA LEU A 77 2.59 19.54 -5.50
C LEU A 77 3.82 19.03 -4.75
N LEU A 78 4.39 19.85 -3.86
CA LEU A 78 5.56 19.46 -3.08
C LEU A 78 5.25 18.30 -2.14
N THR A 79 4.13 18.35 -1.41
CA THR A 79 3.72 17.28 -0.51
C THR A 79 3.33 16.01 -1.28
N ALA A 80 2.67 16.14 -2.43
CA ALA A 80 2.38 15.00 -3.31
C ALA A 80 3.66 14.32 -3.80
N ALA A 81 4.66 15.11 -4.23
CA ALA A 81 5.96 14.59 -4.66
C ALA A 81 6.73 13.86 -3.53
N PHE A 82 6.66 14.35 -2.29
CA PHE A 82 7.25 13.65 -1.15
C PHE A 82 6.57 12.30 -0.87
N VAL A 83 5.24 12.25 -0.91
CA VAL A 83 4.48 10.98 -0.74
C VAL A 83 4.86 9.99 -1.83
N GLU A 84 4.94 10.44 -3.07
CA GLU A 84 5.33 9.61 -4.21
C GLU A 84 6.78 9.14 -4.09
N GLY A 85 7.70 10.01 -3.68
CA GLY A 85 9.11 9.67 -3.44
C GLY A 85 9.28 8.56 -2.40
N VAL A 86 8.57 8.62 -1.28
CA VAL A 86 8.58 7.57 -0.25
C VAL A 86 7.99 6.27 -0.79
N CYS A 87 6.91 6.35 -1.59
CA CYS A 87 6.32 5.20 -2.25
C CYS A 87 7.31 4.53 -3.22
N LEU A 88 8.04 5.31 -4.02
CA LEU A 88 9.07 4.78 -4.93
C LEU A 88 10.19 4.07 -4.17
N ILE A 89 10.65 4.59 -3.05
CA ILE A 89 11.64 3.92 -2.21
C ILE A 89 11.11 2.56 -1.73
N ALA A 90 9.86 2.49 -1.28
CA ALA A 90 9.23 1.24 -0.87
C ALA A 90 9.16 0.23 -2.02
N LEU A 91 8.86 0.67 -3.24
CA LEU A 91 8.84 -0.18 -4.43
C LEU A 91 10.25 -0.68 -4.79
N VAL A 92 11.27 0.17 -4.70
CA VAL A 92 12.66 -0.24 -4.94
C VAL A 92 13.08 -1.32 -3.95
N VAL A 93 12.75 -1.17 -2.66
CA VAL A 93 13.06 -2.18 -1.65
C VAL A 93 12.35 -3.51 -1.96
N THR A 94 11.08 -3.48 -2.38
CA THR A 94 10.37 -4.70 -2.78
C THR A 94 10.97 -5.37 -4.01
N ILE A 95 11.39 -4.61 -4.99
CA ILE A 95 12.10 -5.13 -6.17
C ILE A 95 13.42 -5.80 -5.77
N LEU A 96 14.19 -5.18 -4.88
CA LEU A 96 15.45 -5.77 -4.39
C LEU A 96 15.24 -7.09 -3.65
N ILE A 97 14.11 -7.27 -2.95
CA ILE A 97 13.75 -8.53 -2.29
C ILE A 97 13.47 -9.61 -3.33
N ILE A 98 12.81 -9.27 -4.44
CA ILE A 98 12.45 -10.21 -5.52
C ILE A 98 13.70 -10.63 -6.32
N LEU A 99 14.66 -9.73 -6.50
CA LEU A 99 15.87 -9.99 -7.28
C LEU A 99 16.98 -10.72 -6.50
N LYS A 100 16.83 -10.91 -5.21
CA LYS A 100 17.79 -11.59 -4.33
C LYS A 100 17.53 -13.08 -4.22
#